data_840743d4a6776e6d7314364ded8a2d6a
#
_entry.id   840743d4a6776e6d7314364ded8a2d6a
#
_cell.length_a   1.000
_cell.length_b   1.000
_cell.length_c   1.000
_cell.angle_alpha   90.00
_cell.angle_beta   90.00
_cell.angle_gamma   90.00
#
_symmetry.space_group_name_H-M   'P 1'
#
loop_
_entity.id
_entity.type
_entity.pdbx_description
1 polymer ?
#
loop_
_entity_poly.entity_id
_entity_poly.type
_entity_poly.pdbx_seq_one_letter_code
_entity_poly.pdbx_strand_id
1 'polypeptide(L)'
;MVKYSHNLSRSISYQLLENDYRIVNGIGRHFGTHIIGYANEYLAQKGIKDKEKYIIVKPFVGFGENSLENKKKLREDVIKGCGAVIFAFGDYNPDAPNPNSGVKEEFEIALKYHKTIIPIAYPDMRSEQIWLQIKNNLKIGRA
;
A
#
# COMPACT_ATOMS: atom_id res chain seq x y z
N MET A 1 -1.09 6.40 -17.32
CA MET A 1 -1.11 5.76 -16.00
C MET A 1 -0.15 4.59 -15.88
N VAL A 2 -0.10 3.66 -16.86
CA VAL A 2 0.77 2.48 -16.80
C VAL A 2 2.25 2.84 -16.65
N LYS A 3 2.77 3.74 -17.49
CA LYS A 3 4.16 4.20 -17.39
C LYS A 3 4.46 4.86 -16.05
N TYR A 4 3.56 5.68 -15.56
CA TYR A 4 3.69 6.33 -14.25
C TYR A 4 3.73 5.30 -13.12
N SER A 5 2.87 4.30 -13.17
CA SER A 5 2.84 3.22 -12.17
C SER A 5 4.15 2.43 -12.13
N HIS A 6 4.73 2.11 -13.28
CA HIS A 6 6.02 1.44 -13.35
C HIS A 6 7.16 2.30 -12.79
N ASN A 7 7.24 3.56 -13.19
CA ASN A 7 8.29 4.46 -12.71
C ASN A 7 8.19 4.69 -11.20
N LEU A 8 6.97 4.87 -10.69
CA LEU A 8 6.73 5.04 -9.26
C LEU A 8 7.09 3.78 -8.48
N SER A 9 6.66 2.61 -8.95
CA SER A 9 6.94 1.32 -8.30
C SER A 9 8.43 1.06 -8.21
N ARG A 10 9.17 1.32 -9.28
CA ARG A 10 10.62 1.17 -9.31
C ARG A 10 11.30 2.10 -8.32
N SER A 11 10.94 3.39 -8.34
CA SER A 11 11.52 4.38 -7.42
C SER A 11 11.27 4.03 -5.96
N ILE A 12 10.04 3.69 -5.61
CA ILE A 12 9.68 3.34 -4.23
C ILE A 12 10.46 2.09 -3.79
N SER A 13 10.44 1.04 -4.59
CA SER A 13 11.09 -0.22 -4.25
C SER A 13 12.60 -0.05 -4.04
N TYR A 14 13.25 0.65 -4.97
CA TYR A 14 14.69 0.87 -4.91
C TYR A 14 15.07 1.73 -3.71
N GLN A 15 14.36 2.83 -3.48
CA GLN A 15 14.69 3.72 -2.38
C GLN A 15 14.43 3.10 -1.01
N LEU A 16 13.36 2.36 -0.85
CA LEU A 16 13.10 1.66 0.40
C LEU A 16 14.18 0.63 0.70
N LEU A 17 14.52 -0.21 -0.25
CA LEU A 17 15.53 -1.25 -0.06
C LEU A 17 16.95 -0.68 0.12
N GLU A 18 17.27 0.39 -0.60
CA GLU A 18 18.56 1.08 -0.45
C GLU A 18 18.74 1.67 0.95
N ASN A 19 17.65 2.06 1.59
CA ASN A 19 17.66 2.61 2.95
C ASN A 19 17.31 1.58 4.02
N ASP A 20 17.49 0.31 3.74
CA ASP A 20 17.29 -0.83 4.66
C ASP A 20 15.86 -1.02 5.18
N TYR A 21 14.86 -0.51 4.46
CA TYR A 21 13.48 -0.79 4.78
C TYR A 21 13.04 -2.14 4.24
N ARG A 22 12.14 -2.78 4.95
CA ARG A 22 11.44 -3.97 4.47
C ARG A 22 10.15 -3.55 3.78
N ILE A 23 9.80 -4.29 2.73
CA ILE A 23 8.54 -4.08 2.00
C ILE A 23 7.59 -5.21 2.37
N VAL A 24 6.44 -4.84 2.90
CA VAL A 24 5.34 -5.78 3.16
C VAL A 24 4.24 -5.49 2.17
N ASN A 25 3.79 -6.50 1.43
CA ASN A 25 2.80 -6.33 0.38
C ASN A 25 1.78 -7.46 0.41
N GLY A 26 0.50 -7.10 0.33
CA GLY A 26 -0.62 -8.04 0.28
C GLY A 26 -0.97 -8.52 -1.12
N ILE A 27 -0.17 -8.26 -2.13
CA ILE A 27 -0.44 -8.53 -3.56
C ILE A 27 -1.78 -7.92 -3.99
N GLY A 28 -1.80 -6.59 -4.12
CA GLY A 28 -2.86 -5.91 -4.84
C GLY A 28 -2.69 -6.11 -6.34
N ARG A 29 -3.77 -5.97 -7.09
CA ARG A 29 -3.70 -5.98 -8.55
C ARG A 29 -2.84 -4.80 -9.01
N HIS A 30 -2.03 -4.98 -10.03
CA HIS A 30 -1.21 -3.93 -10.67
C HIS A 30 -0.06 -3.38 -9.78
N PHE A 31 -0.30 -2.34 -9.00
CA PHE A 31 0.75 -1.61 -8.28
C PHE A 31 1.55 -2.51 -7.33
N GLY A 32 0.87 -3.31 -6.52
CA GLY A 32 1.52 -4.24 -5.60
C GLY A 32 2.41 -5.26 -6.32
N THR A 33 1.96 -5.76 -7.45
CA THR A 33 2.73 -6.68 -8.29
C THR A 33 3.98 -6.02 -8.85
N HIS A 34 3.87 -4.77 -9.29
CA HIS A 34 5.03 -3.99 -9.77
C HIS A 34 6.05 -3.73 -8.68
N ILE A 35 5.60 -3.40 -7.47
CA ILE A 35 6.49 -3.21 -6.32
C ILE A 35 7.32 -4.47 -6.06
N ILE A 36 6.69 -5.63 -6.02
CA ILE A 36 7.38 -6.91 -5.80
C ILE A 36 8.36 -7.19 -6.93
N GLY A 37 7.97 -6.97 -8.17
CA GLY A 37 8.82 -7.16 -9.34
C GLY A 37 10.10 -6.32 -9.28
N TYR A 38 9.96 -5.03 -9.04
CA TYR A 38 11.13 -4.13 -8.95
C TYR A 38 11.96 -4.36 -7.70
N ALA A 39 11.35 -4.73 -6.59
CA ALA A 39 12.08 -5.12 -5.40
C ALA A 39 12.95 -6.36 -5.65
N ASN A 40 12.41 -7.37 -6.32
CA ASN A 40 13.18 -8.56 -6.72
C ASN A 40 14.32 -8.20 -7.68
N GLU A 41 14.07 -7.30 -8.63
CA GLU A 41 15.10 -6.81 -9.55
C GLU A 41 16.25 -6.16 -8.79
N TYR A 42 15.95 -5.27 -7.84
CA TYR A 42 16.95 -4.62 -7.00
C TYR A 42 17.80 -5.62 -6.23
N LEU A 43 17.18 -6.57 -5.55
CA LEU A 43 17.89 -7.58 -4.77
C LEU A 43 18.77 -8.46 -5.65
N ALA A 44 18.32 -8.81 -6.85
CA ALA A 44 19.10 -9.57 -7.81
C ALA A 44 20.33 -8.78 -8.30
N GLN A 45 20.16 -7.50 -8.62
CA GLN A 45 21.27 -6.63 -9.04
C GLN A 45 22.33 -6.47 -7.94
N LYS A 46 21.92 -6.49 -6.68
CA LYS A 46 22.84 -6.40 -5.54
C LYS A 46 23.39 -7.74 -5.09
N GLY A 47 23.03 -8.84 -5.75
CA GLY A 47 23.47 -10.18 -5.38
C GLY A 47 22.92 -10.69 -4.06
N ILE A 48 21.82 -10.13 -3.57
CA ILE A 48 21.19 -10.54 -2.31
C ILE A 48 20.31 -11.74 -2.57
N LYS A 49 20.62 -12.86 -1.92
CA LYS A 49 19.91 -14.14 -2.10
C LYS A 49 18.80 -14.35 -1.08
N ASP A 50 18.93 -13.76 0.11
CA ASP A 50 17.98 -13.90 1.21
C ASP A 50 16.87 -12.85 1.08
N LYS A 51 15.97 -13.10 0.14
CA LYS A 51 14.89 -12.16 -0.22
C LYS A 51 13.86 -11.98 0.89
N GLU A 52 13.64 -13.01 1.70
CA GLU A 52 12.65 -13.02 2.77
C GLU A 52 12.93 -11.99 3.85
N LYS A 53 14.18 -11.54 3.98
CA LYS A 53 14.53 -10.46 4.91
C LYS A 53 14.02 -9.10 4.48
N TYR A 54 13.76 -8.91 3.19
CA TYR A 54 13.46 -7.60 2.61
C TYR A 54 12.07 -7.49 2.03
N ILE A 55 11.52 -8.62 1.55
CA ILE A 55 10.19 -8.65 0.93
C ILE A 55 9.35 -9.69 1.63
N ILE A 56 8.25 -9.23 2.23
CA ILE A 56 7.26 -10.10 2.86
C ILE A 56 5.96 -9.98 2.07
N VAL A 57 5.53 -11.10 1.49
CA VAL A 57 4.29 -11.15 0.70
C VAL A 57 3.24 -11.90 1.48
N LYS A 58 2.08 -11.28 1.69
CA LYS A 58 0.94 -11.86 2.38
C LYS A 58 -0.28 -11.86 1.45
N PRO A 59 -0.45 -12.91 0.63
CA PRO A 59 -1.54 -12.96 -0.34
C PRO A 59 -2.91 -13.10 0.34
N PHE A 60 -3.93 -12.49 -0.26
CA PHE A 60 -5.29 -12.67 0.19
C PHE A 60 -5.86 -14.00 -0.28
N VAL A 61 -6.48 -14.73 0.63
CA VAL A 61 -7.26 -15.93 0.31
C VAL A 61 -8.72 -15.48 0.14
N GLY A 62 -9.20 -15.48 -1.10
CA GLY A 62 -10.47 -14.87 -1.47
C GLY A 62 -11.64 -15.83 -1.65
N PHE A 63 -11.57 -17.03 -1.08
CA PHE A 63 -12.60 -18.06 -1.26
C PHE A 63 -13.30 -18.36 0.07
N GLY A 64 -14.61 -18.57 0.00
CA GLY A 64 -15.43 -19.02 1.13
C GLY A 64 -16.40 -17.94 1.65
N GLU A 65 -17.26 -18.37 2.56
CA GLU A 65 -18.35 -17.57 3.11
C GLU A 65 -17.87 -16.32 3.87
N ASN A 66 -16.69 -16.38 4.49
CA ASN A 66 -16.14 -15.29 5.28
C ASN A 66 -15.00 -14.55 4.58
N SER A 67 -15.01 -14.48 3.23
CA SER A 67 -13.91 -13.91 2.47
C SER A 67 -13.65 -12.44 2.78
N LEU A 68 -14.68 -11.62 3.01
CA LEU A 68 -14.54 -10.20 3.36
C LEU A 68 -13.93 -10.02 4.74
N GLU A 69 -14.39 -10.80 5.72
CA GLU A 69 -13.88 -10.78 7.08
C GLU A 69 -12.42 -11.26 7.13
N ASN A 70 -12.10 -12.32 6.41
CA ASN A 70 -10.73 -12.84 6.30
C ASN A 70 -9.79 -11.82 5.65
N LYS A 71 -10.24 -11.12 4.62
CA LYS A 71 -9.46 -10.06 3.98
C LYS A 71 -9.19 -8.90 4.94
N LYS A 72 -10.19 -8.50 5.70
CA LYS A 72 -10.04 -7.45 6.71
C LYS A 72 -9.03 -7.84 7.78
N LYS A 73 -9.12 -9.06 8.28
CA LYS A 73 -8.18 -9.60 9.27
C LYS A 73 -6.74 -9.63 8.74
N LEU A 74 -6.56 -10.07 7.49
CA LEU A 74 -5.24 -10.07 6.85
C LEU A 74 -4.69 -8.65 6.71
N ARG A 75 -5.52 -7.69 6.31
CA ARG A 75 -5.11 -6.28 6.24
C ARG A 75 -4.70 -5.75 7.60
N GLU A 76 -5.44 -6.06 8.64
CA GLU A 76 -5.08 -5.68 10.02
C GLU A 76 -3.73 -6.27 10.42
N ASP A 77 -3.52 -7.56 10.19
CA ASP A 77 -2.28 -8.23 10.56
C ASP A 77 -1.07 -7.64 9.83
N VAL A 78 -1.23 -7.34 8.53
CA VAL A 78 -0.17 -6.69 7.74
C VAL A 78 0.15 -5.31 8.28
N ILE A 79 -0.87 -4.48 8.49
CA ILE A 79 -0.69 -3.07 8.89
C ILE A 79 -0.18 -2.96 10.32
N LYS A 80 -0.64 -3.80 11.23
CA LYS A 80 -0.11 -3.84 12.60
C LYS A 80 1.41 -4.04 12.65
N GLY A 81 1.93 -4.86 11.76
CA GLY A 81 3.36 -5.16 11.69
C GLY A 81 4.21 -4.10 11.01
N CYS A 82 3.61 -3.05 10.44
CA CYS A 82 4.31 -2.00 9.69
C CYS A 82 4.52 -0.75 10.53
N GLY A 83 5.60 -0.02 10.26
CA GLY A 83 5.81 1.31 10.85
C GLY A 83 5.11 2.41 10.05
N ALA A 84 5.09 2.26 8.73
CA ALA A 84 4.46 3.21 7.81
C ALA A 84 3.68 2.48 6.73
N VAL A 85 2.65 3.12 6.20
CA VAL A 85 1.83 2.58 5.12
C VAL A 85 1.81 3.60 3.97
N ILE A 86 2.19 3.13 2.79
CA ILE A 86 2.17 3.93 1.57
C ILE A 86 0.88 3.62 0.81
N PHE A 87 0.10 4.65 0.53
CA PHE A 87 -1.14 4.54 -0.23
C PHE A 87 -0.95 5.14 -1.62
N ALA A 88 -1.14 4.32 -2.64
CA ALA A 88 -1.06 4.75 -4.03
C ALA A 88 -2.22 4.14 -4.82
N PHE A 89 -2.84 4.95 -5.67
CA PHE A 89 -3.97 4.54 -6.51
C PHE A 89 -5.21 4.13 -5.70
N GLY A 90 -5.87 3.05 -6.06
CA GLY A 90 -7.10 2.58 -5.43
C GLY A 90 -8.36 3.13 -6.09
N ASP A 91 -9.36 2.28 -6.24
CA ASP A 91 -10.61 2.64 -6.89
C ASP A 91 -11.39 3.66 -6.08
N TYR A 92 -11.83 4.71 -6.75
CA TYR A 92 -12.69 5.74 -6.19
C TYR A 92 -13.68 6.23 -7.23
N ASN A 93 -14.95 6.21 -6.87
CA ASN A 93 -16.03 6.80 -7.69
C ASN A 93 -16.82 7.76 -6.78
N PRO A 94 -16.78 9.07 -7.04
CA PRO A 94 -17.50 10.04 -6.21
C PRO A 94 -19.01 9.88 -6.25
N ASP A 95 -19.57 9.37 -7.37
CA ASP A 95 -21.02 9.17 -7.54
C ASP A 95 -21.51 7.89 -6.85
N ALA A 96 -20.65 6.89 -6.74
CA ALA A 96 -20.96 5.61 -6.09
C ALA A 96 -19.72 5.11 -5.36
N PRO A 97 -19.33 5.75 -4.24
CA PRO A 97 -18.14 5.34 -3.50
C PRO A 97 -18.28 3.91 -3.01
N ASN A 98 -17.32 3.06 -3.37
CA ASN A 98 -17.31 1.67 -2.95
C ASN A 98 -16.93 1.59 -1.45
N PRO A 99 -17.87 1.24 -0.56
CA PRO A 99 -17.59 1.13 0.87
C PRO A 99 -16.63 -0.02 1.21
N ASN A 100 -16.50 -0.99 0.29
CA ASN A 100 -15.65 -2.17 0.46
C ASN A 100 -14.31 -2.04 -0.27
N SER A 101 -13.92 -0.84 -0.66
CA SER A 101 -12.62 -0.59 -1.26
C SER A 101 -11.49 -1.03 -0.31
N GLY A 102 -10.60 -1.89 -0.81
CA GLY A 102 -9.47 -2.39 -0.03
C GLY A 102 -8.57 -1.27 0.47
N VAL A 103 -8.29 -0.28 -0.37
CA VAL A 103 -7.45 0.88 0.00
C VAL A 103 -8.11 1.73 1.08
N LYS A 104 -9.42 1.92 1.00
CA LYS A 104 -10.16 2.65 2.04
C LYS A 104 -10.10 1.92 3.38
N GLU A 105 -10.31 0.61 3.38
CA GLU A 105 -10.23 -0.21 4.60
C GLU A 105 -8.82 -0.18 5.21
N GLU A 106 -7.79 -0.30 4.39
CA GLU A 106 -6.40 -0.21 4.82
C GLU A 106 -6.10 1.14 5.46
N PHE A 107 -6.63 2.22 4.89
CA PHE A 107 -6.47 3.56 5.45
C PHE A 107 -7.13 3.68 6.82
N GLU A 108 -8.34 3.18 6.98
CA GLU A 108 -9.04 3.20 8.26
C GLU A 108 -8.29 2.39 9.33
N ILE A 109 -7.72 1.24 8.95
CA ILE A 109 -6.90 0.42 9.83
C ILE A 109 -5.61 1.15 10.23
N ALA A 110 -4.94 1.80 9.27
CA ALA A 110 -3.73 2.57 9.55
C ALA A 110 -4.00 3.72 10.54
N LEU A 111 -5.13 4.40 10.42
CA LEU A 111 -5.55 5.42 11.37
C LEU A 111 -5.80 4.81 12.76
N LYS A 112 -6.49 3.69 12.82
CA LYS A 112 -6.81 2.98 14.06
C LYS A 112 -5.54 2.62 14.85
N TYR A 113 -4.51 2.18 14.18
CA TYR A 113 -3.23 1.77 14.79
C TYR A 113 -2.17 2.87 14.80
N HIS A 114 -2.54 4.11 14.53
CA HIS A 114 -1.66 5.29 14.58
C HIS A 114 -0.39 5.14 13.74
N LYS A 115 -0.51 4.54 12.56
CA LYS A 115 0.63 4.35 11.66
C LYS A 115 0.95 5.65 10.92
N THR A 116 2.22 5.79 10.52
CA THR A 116 2.63 6.86 9.61
C THR A 116 2.01 6.59 8.23
N ILE A 117 1.26 7.55 7.73
CA ILE A 117 0.55 7.42 6.45
C ILE A 117 1.21 8.29 5.40
N ILE A 118 1.61 7.67 4.30
CA ILE A 118 2.28 8.32 3.18
C ILE A 118 1.38 8.19 1.94
N PRO A 119 0.53 9.18 1.67
CA PRO A 119 -0.32 9.14 0.48
C PRO A 119 0.41 9.66 -0.74
N ILE A 120 0.30 8.95 -1.85
CA ILE A 120 0.81 9.37 -3.15
C ILE A 120 -0.42 9.67 -4.01
N ALA A 121 -0.76 10.95 -4.12
CA ALA A 121 -1.95 11.36 -4.84
C ALA A 121 -1.82 11.12 -6.35
N TYR A 122 -2.87 10.56 -6.93
CA TYR A 122 -3.06 10.47 -8.36
C TYR A 122 -4.51 10.87 -8.67
N PRO A 123 -4.74 11.71 -9.69
CA PRO A 123 -6.09 12.23 -9.97
C PRO A 123 -7.16 11.14 -10.07
N ASP A 124 -8.29 11.38 -9.44
CA ASP A 124 -9.48 10.52 -9.44
C ASP A 124 -9.29 9.13 -8.79
N MET A 125 -8.23 8.95 -8.02
CA MET A 125 -7.97 7.73 -7.29
C MET A 125 -8.20 7.88 -5.77
N ARG A 126 -8.34 6.79 -5.06
CA ARG A 126 -8.56 6.80 -3.61
C ARG A 126 -7.40 7.46 -2.87
N SER A 127 -6.17 7.30 -3.34
CA SER A 127 -5.00 7.91 -2.73
C SER A 127 -5.06 9.45 -2.74
N GLU A 128 -5.68 10.06 -3.74
CA GLU A 128 -5.92 11.50 -3.77
C GLU A 128 -6.88 11.90 -2.63
N GLN A 129 -7.92 11.13 -2.39
CA GLN A 129 -8.87 11.41 -1.31
C GLN A 129 -8.20 11.30 0.06
N ILE A 130 -7.33 10.34 0.25
CA ILE A 130 -6.53 10.19 1.48
C ILE A 130 -5.62 11.40 1.66
N TRP A 131 -4.92 11.81 0.60
CA TRP A 131 -4.05 12.97 0.63
C TRP A 131 -4.81 14.26 0.99
N LEU A 132 -5.99 14.47 0.39
CA LEU A 132 -6.84 15.61 0.68
C LEU A 132 -7.31 15.63 2.14
N GLN A 133 -7.70 14.49 2.67
CA GLN A 133 -8.13 14.36 4.05
C GLN A 133 -7.01 14.72 5.04
N ILE A 134 -5.80 14.22 4.81
CA ILE A 134 -4.63 14.53 5.65
C ILE A 134 -4.28 16.00 5.53
N LYS A 135 -4.24 16.54 4.32
CA LYS A 135 -3.96 17.96 4.07
C LYS A 135 -4.95 18.88 4.78
N ASN A 136 -6.24 18.56 4.74
CA ASN A 136 -7.26 19.35 5.40
C ASN A 136 -7.12 19.30 6.93
N ASN A 137 -6.78 18.17 7.50
CA ASN A 137 -6.52 18.02 8.94
C ASN A 137 -5.33 18.88 9.38
N LEU A 138 -4.26 18.93 8.58
CA LEU A 138 -3.11 19.79 8.86
C LEU A 138 -3.48 21.29 8.81
N LYS A 139 -4.30 21.72 7.84
CA LYS A 139 -4.75 23.10 7.69
C LYS A 139 -5.56 23.61 8.88
N ILE A 140 -6.31 22.73 9.55
CA ILE A 140 -7.09 23.10 10.74
C ILE A 140 -6.35 22.85 12.04
N GLY A 141 -5.01 22.72 11.98
CA GLY A 141 -4.15 22.60 13.15
C GLY A 141 -4.21 21.27 13.88
N ARG A 142 -4.72 20.23 13.24
CA ARG A 142 -4.72 18.87 13.77
C ARG A 142 -3.54 18.11 13.21
N ALA A 143 -2.55 18.00 14.01
CA ALA A 143 -1.41 17.17 13.68
C ALA A 143 -1.77 15.68 13.79
#